data_46e15e1e54592237c77c1b706ec11663
#
_entry.id   46e15e1e54592237c77c1b706ec11663
#
_cell.length_a   1.000
_cell.length_b   1.000
_cell.length_c   1.000
_cell.angle_alpha   90.00
_cell.angle_beta   90.00
_cell.angle_gamma   90.00
#
_symmetry.space_group_name_H-M   'P 1'
#
loop_
_entity.id
_entity.type
_entity.pdbx_description
1 polymer ?
#
loop_
_entity_poly.entity_id
_entity_poly.type
_entity_poly.pdbx_seq_one_letter_code
_entity_poly.pdbx_strand_id
1 'polypeptide(L)'
;MFDADCLKLMFVAGSQDFYHIKGDRINVLLETLELALQSQITAFQFRQKGDLALQDPTQIKRLALECQKLCKKYGAPFIINDEVRLALELKADGVHVGQEDMAIEEVVTLCQKRLFIGLSVNTLEQALKARHLDAVAYLGVGPIFPTPSKKDKQVVGVELLKKIHDSGVKKPLIAIGGITMHNASKLREYGGIAVISAITQAKDKALAIETLLKK
;
A
#
# COMPACT_ATOMS: atom_id res chain seq x y z
N MET A 1 -0.15 -17.96 -0.42
CA MET A 1 -0.18 -17.81 1.06
C MET A 1 0.45 -16.48 1.40
N PHE A 2 -0.11 -15.68 2.32
CA PHE A 2 0.46 -14.40 2.71
C PHE A 2 1.79 -14.61 3.46
N ASP A 3 2.81 -13.86 3.06
CA ASP A 3 4.11 -13.79 3.71
C ASP A 3 4.34 -12.34 4.18
N ALA A 4 4.62 -12.15 5.48
CA ALA A 4 4.82 -10.84 6.06
C ALA A 4 6.06 -10.11 5.50
N ASP A 5 7.03 -10.80 4.96
CA ASP A 5 8.22 -10.22 4.33
C ASP A 5 7.87 -9.34 3.12
N CYS A 6 6.70 -9.58 2.49
CA CYS A 6 6.20 -8.71 1.42
C CYS A 6 5.85 -7.29 1.89
N LEU A 7 5.72 -7.05 3.20
CA LEU A 7 5.43 -5.73 3.75
C LEU A 7 6.68 -4.86 3.97
N LYS A 8 7.89 -5.40 3.79
CA LYS A 8 9.14 -4.69 4.10
C LYS A 8 9.23 -3.31 3.42
N LEU A 9 8.92 -3.25 2.13
CA LEU A 9 8.77 -2.00 1.38
C LEU A 9 7.67 -2.15 0.32
N MET A 10 6.50 -1.63 0.60
CA MET A 10 5.39 -1.59 -0.35
C MET A 10 5.40 -0.28 -1.12
N PHE A 11 5.42 -0.36 -2.44
CA PHE A 11 5.17 0.78 -3.31
C PHE A 11 3.67 0.90 -3.56
N VAL A 12 3.09 2.05 -3.24
CA VAL A 12 1.67 2.35 -3.50
C VAL A 12 1.61 3.43 -4.57
N ALA A 13 0.92 3.18 -5.68
CA ALA A 13 0.78 4.18 -6.72
C ALA A 13 -0.42 3.94 -7.66
N GLY A 14 -0.83 5.03 -8.30
CA GLY A 14 -1.69 5.09 -9.46
C GLY A 14 -1.23 6.17 -10.43
N SER A 15 -1.93 6.33 -11.56
CA SER A 15 -1.56 7.33 -12.57
C SER A 15 -1.59 8.76 -12.04
N GLN A 16 -2.44 9.05 -11.05
CA GLN A 16 -2.57 10.37 -10.41
C GLN A 16 -1.31 10.78 -9.63
N ASP A 17 -0.49 9.86 -9.19
CA ASP A 17 0.71 10.17 -8.40
C ASP A 17 1.87 10.72 -9.24
N PHE A 18 1.68 10.76 -10.57
CA PHE A 18 2.60 11.33 -11.57
C PHE A 18 2.09 12.63 -12.17
N TYR A 19 1.19 13.35 -11.48
CA TYR A 19 0.60 14.62 -11.94
C TYR A 19 1.62 15.71 -12.25
N HIS A 20 2.79 15.66 -11.63
CA HIS A 20 3.90 16.59 -11.81
C HIS A 20 4.69 16.36 -13.13
N ILE A 21 4.44 15.24 -13.81
CA ILE A 21 5.11 14.89 -15.06
C ILE A 21 4.23 15.28 -16.24
N LYS A 22 4.81 15.99 -17.23
CA LYS A 22 4.16 16.26 -18.50
C LYS A 22 4.23 15.01 -19.39
N GLY A 23 3.08 14.55 -19.90
CA GLY A 23 3.02 13.41 -20.81
C GLY A 23 2.17 12.25 -20.31
N ASP A 24 2.47 11.05 -20.79
CA ASP A 24 1.69 9.85 -20.52
C ASP A 24 1.99 9.29 -19.12
N ARG A 25 1.14 9.66 -18.16
CA ARG A 25 1.25 9.21 -16.75
C ARG A 25 1.09 7.70 -16.58
N ILE A 26 0.42 7.03 -17.53
CA ILE A 26 0.27 5.57 -17.52
C ILE A 26 1.60 4.91 -17.79
N ASN A 27 2.28 5.32 -18.87
CA ASN A 27 3.60 4.80 -19.20
C ASN A 27 4.62 5.10 -18.09
N VAL A 28 4.61 6.32 -17.55
CA VAL A 28 5.52 6.68 -16.44
C VAL A 28 5.28 5.83 -15.20
N LEU A 29 4.03 5.50 -14.85
CA LEU A 29 3.72 4.57 -13.77
C LEU A 29 4.31 3.19 -14.05
N LEU A 30 4.11 2.64 -15.26
CA LEU A 30 4.60 1.30 -15.61
C LEU A 30 6.13 1.22 -15.60
N GLU A 31 6.82 2.21 -16.17
CA GLU A 31 8.28 2.32 -16.15
C GLU A 31 8.81 2.45 -14.72
N THR A 32 8.15 3.28 -13.89
CA THR A 32 8.52 3.45 -12.49
C THR A 32 8.29 2.16 -11.69
N LEU A 33 7.19 1.47 -11.93
CA LEU A 33 6.91 0.20 -11.29
C LEU A 33 7.94 -0.87 -11.67
N GLU A 34 8.30 -0.98 -12.95
CA GLU A 34 9.30 -1.95 -13.39
C GLU A 34 10.67 -1.66 -12.75
N LEU A 35 11.11 -0.38 -12.76
CA LEU A 35 12.32 0.03 -12.05
C LEU A 35 12.26 -0.29 -10.56
N ALA A 36 11.12 -0.04 -9.91
CA ALA A 36 10.95 -0.31 -8.49
C ALA A 36 11.04 -1.81 -8.17
N LEU A 37 10.45 -2.66 -9.03
CA LEU A 37 10.54 -4.11 -8.91
C LEU A 37 11.98 -4.61 -9.11
N GLN A 38 12.70 -4.07 -10.09
CA GLN A 38 14.13 -4.34 -10.29
C GLN A 38 14.97 -3.92 -9.08
N SER A 39 14.59 -2.83 -8.42
CA SER A 39 15.21 -2.31 -7.19
C SER A 39 14.70 -2.99 -5.91
N GLN A 40 13.97 -4.12 -6.04
CA GLN A 40 13.57 -5.00 -4.95
C GLN A 40 12.53 -4.42 -3.96
N ILE A 41 11.56 -3.60 -4.43
CA ILE A 41 10.36 -3.40 -3.64
C ILE A 41 9.73 -4.78 -3.35
N THR A 42 9.11 -4.94 -2.19
CA THR A 42 8.61 -6.25 -1.75
C THR A 42 7.13 -6.48 -2.03
N ALA A 43 6.37 -5.43 -2.36
CA ALA A 43 4.99 -5.51 -2.84
C ALA A 43 4.62 -4.24 -3.61
N PHE A 44 3.60 -4.34 -4.44
CA PHE A 44 2.98 -3.19 -5.10
C PHE A 44 1.48 -3.13 -4.81
N GLN A 45 1.01 -1.94 -4.40
CA GLN A 45 -0.41 -1.66 -4.22
C GLN A 45 -0.88 -0.67 -5.29
N PHE A 46 -1.73 -1.14 -6.19
CA PHE A 46 -2.38 -0.34 -7.22
C PHE A 46 -3.51 0.48 -6.60
N ARG A 47 -3.40 1.81 -6.66
CA ARG A 47 -4.35 2.74 -6.05
C ARG A 47 -4.75 3.84 -7.03
N GLN A 48 -5.94 3.75 -7.62
CA GLN A 48 -6.57 4.79 -8.43
C GLN A 48 -7.61 5.51 -7.58
N LYS A 49 -7.28 6.72 -7.06
CA LYS A 49 -8.16 7.48 -6.16
C LYS A 49 -7.88 8.98 -6.24
N GLY A 50 -8.94 9.78 -6.20
CA GLY A 50 -8.89 11.24 -6.28
C GLY A 50 -9.11 11.79 -7.70
N ASP A 51 -9.23 13.10 -7.81
CA ASP A 51 -9.69 13.80 -9.03
C ASP A 51 -8.79 13.60 -10.25
N LEU A 52 -7.51 13.35 -10.03
CA LEU A 52 -6.54 13.15 -11.11
C LEU A 52 -6.36 11.68 -11.51
N ALA A 53 -7.06 10.75 -10.85
CA ALA A 53 -7.04 9.33 -11.20
C ALA A 53 -7.84 9.08 -12.49
N LEU A 54 -7.57 7.92 -13.11
CA LEU A 54 -8.42 7.44 -14.20
C LEU A 54 -9.84 7.23 -13.68
N GLN A 55 -10.83 7.63 -14.52
CA GLN A 55 -12.25 7.48 -14.17
C GLN A 55 -12.93 6.37 -15.00
N ASP A 56 -12.38 6.01 -16.16
CA ASP A 56 -12.92 4.93 -17.00
C ASP A 56 -12.55 3.55 -16.43
N PRO A 57 -13.54 2.72 -16.01
CA PRO A 57 -13.29 1.40 -15.46
C PRO A 57 -12.49 0.48 -16.39
N THR A 58 -12.66 0.61 -17.71
CA THR A 58 -11.94 -0.20 -18.71
C THR A 58 -10.46 0.16 -18.72
N GLN A 59 -10.14 1.44 -18.67
CA GLN A 59 -8.75 1.90 -18.60
C GLN A 59 -8.11 1.52 -17.26
N ILE A 60 -8.84 1.67 -16.15
CA ILE A 60 -8.38 1.25 -14.80
C ILE A 60 -8.03 -0.23 -14.81
N LYS A 61 -8.94 -1.08 -15.30
CA LYS A 61 -8.73 -2.54 -15.38
C LYS A 61 -7.54 -2.89 -16.26
N ARG A 62 -7.41 -2.26 -17.43
CA ARG A 62 -6.28 -2.48 -18.34
C ARG A 62 -4.96 -2.14 -17.67
N LEU A 63 -4.87 -0.97 -17.01
CA LEU A 63 -3.67 -0.54 -16.31
C LEU A 63 -3.33 -1.47 -15.13
N ALA A 64 -4.35 -1.89 -14.37
CA ALA A 64 -4.18 -2.85 -13.27
C ALA A 64 -3.60 -4.18 -13.76
N LEU A 65 -4.08 -4.69 -14.92
CA LEU A 65 -3.54 -5.91 -15.55
C LEU A 65 -2.08 -5.77 -15.96
N GLU A 66 -1.67 -4.61 -16.53
CA GLU A 66 -0.27 -4.39 -16.89
C GLU A 66 0.62 -4.32 -15.63
N CYS A 67 0.17 -3.63 -14.57
CA CYS A 67 0.88 -3.63 -13.28
C CYS A 67 1.00 -5.06 -12.69
N GLN A 68 -0.08 -5.85 -12.75
CA GLN A 68 -0.07 -7.24 -12.26
C GLN A 68 0.91 -8.11 -13.04
N LYS A 69 1.00 -7.96 -14.36
CA LYS A 69 1.98 -8.70 -15.19
C LYS A 69 3.41 -8.37 -14.77
N LEU A 70 3.72 -7.10 -14.52
CA LEU A 70 5.03 -6.69 -14.03
C LEU A 70 5.31 -7.30 -12.65
N CYS A 71 4.38 -7.19 -11.70
CA CYS A 71 4.53 -7.80 -10.38
C CYS A 71 4.80 -9.31 -10.48
N LYS A 72 4.04 -10.03 -11.30
CA LYS A 72 4.23 -11.47 -11.54
C LYS A 72 5.60 -11.78 -12.14
N LYS A 73 6.07 -10.98 -13.10
CA LYS A 73 7.41 -11.14 -13.73
C LYS A 73 8.54 -11.11 -12.70
N TYR A 74 8.40 -10.27 -11.67
CA TYR A 74 9.41 -10.07 -10.63
C TYR A 74 9.10 -10.78 -9.31
N GLY A 75 8.00 -11.53 -9.23
CA GLY A 75 7.63 -12.31 -8.03
C GLY A 75 7.14 -11.47 -6.85
N ALA A 76 6.74 -10.22 -7.07
CA ALA A 76 6.20 -9.35 -6.03
C ALA A 76 4.66 -9.45 -5.96
N PRO A 77 4.03 -9.51 -4.77
CA PRO A 77 2.59 -9.49 -4.64
C PRO A 77 1.96 -8.22 -5.21
N PHE A 78 0.85 -8.42 -5.94
CA PHE A 78 0.01 -7.37 -6.50
C PHE A 78 -1.26 -7.18 -5.65
N ILE A 79 -1.45 -5.98 -5.11
CA ILE A 79 -2.53 -5.63 -4.19
C ILE A 79 -3.40 -4.55 -4.83
N ILE A 80 -4.72 -4.69 -4.74
CA ILE A 80 -5.67 -3.65 -5.17
C ILE A 80 -6.15 -2.87 -3.95
N ASN A 81 -6.16 -1.54 -4.05
CA ASN A 81 -6.70 -0.67 -3.03
C ASN A 81 -8.20 -0.45 -3.23
N ASP A 82 -9.00 -0.67 -2.19
CA ASP A 82 -10.45 -0.46 -2.05
C ASP A 82 -11.33 -1.32 -2.98
N GLU A 83 -11.00 -1.50 -4.24
CA GLU A 83 -11.81 -2.14 -5.27
C GLU A 83 -11.82 -3.68 -5.16
N VAL A 84 -12.56 -4.22 -4.17
CA VAL A 84 -12.61 -5.66 -3.85
C VAL A 84 -13.06 -6.50 -5.06
N ARG A 85 -14.06 -6.02 -5.82
CA ARG A 85 -14.57 -6.75 -6.99
C ARG A 85 -13.52 -6.83 -8.10
N LEU A 86 -12.79 -5.74 -8.35
CA LEU A 86 -11.68 -5.72 -9.30
C LEU A 86 -10.56 -6.66 -8.86
N ALA A 87 -10.22 -6.67 -7.56
CA ALA A 87 -9.21 -7.57 -7.01
C ALA A 87 -9.57 -9.06 -7.24
N LEU A 88 -10.83 -9.41 -7.03
CA LEU A 88 -11.34 -10.77 -7.27
C LEU A 88 -11.35 -11.12 -8.77
N GLU A 89 -11.79 -10.20 -9.62
CA GLU A 89 -11.84 -10.38 -11.06
C GLU A 89 -10.46 -10.62 -11.66
N LEU A 90 -9.48 -9.84 -11.23
CA LEU A 90 -8.08 -9.94 -11.69
C LEU A 90 -7.32 -11.08 -11.00
N LYS A 91 -7.91 -11.72 -9.99
CA LYS A 91 -7.21 -12.70 -9.14
C LYS A 91 -5.90 -12.09 -8.60
N ALA A 92 -6.00 -10.87 -8.05
CA ALA A 92 -4.90 -10.23 -7.36
C ALA A 92 -4.40 -11.09 -6.19
N ASP A 93 -3.22 -10.82 -5.66
CA ASP A 93 -2.73 -11.54 -4.48
C ASP A 93 -3.43 -11.05 -3.21
N GLY A 94 -3.77 -9.75 -3.15
CA GLY A 94 -4.43 -9.15 -2.01
C GLY A 94 -5.32 -7.95 -2.36
N VAL A 95 -6.09 -7.54 -1.36
CA VAL A 95 -6.86 -6.29 -1.35
C VAL A 95 -6.58 -5.53 -0.06
N HIS A 96 -6.49 -4.20 -0.13
CA HIS A 96 -6.34 -3.34 1.03
C HIS A 96 -7.52 -2.38 1.11
N VAL A 97 -8.20 -2.33 2.26
CA VAL A 97 -9.37 -1.47 2.48
C VAL A 97 -9.17 -0.55 3.68
N GLY A 98 -9.85 0.60 3.66
CA GLY A 98 -9.92 1.53 4.79
C GLY A 98 -11.19 1.34 5.62
N GLN A 99 -11.34 2.18 6.64
CA GLN A 99 -12.47 2.13 7.58
C GLN A 99 -13.78 2.69 7.00
N GLU A 100 -13.68 3.49 5.94
CA GLU A 100 -14.81 4.18 5.29
C GLU A 100 -15.17 3.55 3.93
N ASP A 101 -14.43 2.51 3.53
CA ASP A 101 -14.66 1.77 2.30
C ASP A 101 -15.68 0.63 2.54
N MET A 102 -15.61 -0.47 1.81
CA MET A 102 -16.49 -1.63 2.05
C MET A 102 -16.27 -2.20 3.47
N ALA A 103 -17.35 -2.51 4.17
CA ALA A 103 -17.28 -3.09 5.52
C ALA A 103 -16.42 -4.36 5.53
N ILE A 104 -15.54 -4.49 6.54
CA ILE A 104 -14.56 -5.58 6.57
C ILE A 104 -15.20 -6.96 6.57
N GLU A 105 -16.38 -7.12 7.17
CA GLU A 105 -17.13 -8.37 7.19
C GLU A 105 -17.61 -8.77 5.79
N GLU A 106 -18.02 -7.79 4.97
CA GLU A 106 -18.39 -7.99 3.58
C GLU A 106 -17.17 -8.36 2.73
N VAL A 107 -16.04 -7.66 2.93
CA VAL A 107 -14.77 -7.97 2.26
C VAL A 107 -14.35 -9.40 2.54
N VAL A 108 -14.38 -9.83 3.80
CA VAL A 108 -14.06 -11.21 4.21
C VAL A 108 -14.97 -12.22 3.53
N THR A 109 -16.27 -11.94 3.50
CA THR A 109 -17.28 -12.78 2.85
C THR A 109 -17.03 -12.92 1.35
N LEU A 110 -16.73 -11.82 0.67
CA LEU A 110 -16.47 -11.83 -0.78
C LEU A 110 -15.13 -12.51 -1.12
N CYS A 111 -14.09 -12.24 -0.35
CA CYS A 111 -12.75 -12.77 -0.63
C CYS A 111 -12.66 -14.29 -0.40
N GLN A 112 -13.37 -14.88 0.56
CA GLN A 112 -13.40 -16.33 0.82
C GLN A 112 -11.99 -16.96 0.86
N LYS A 113 -11.01 -16.29 1.48
CA LYS A 113 -9.59 -16.70 1.54
C LYS A 113 -8.86 -16.78 0.19
N ARG A 114 -9.45 -16.28 -0.90
CA ARG A 114 -8.81 -16.21 -2.22
C ARG A 114 -7.75 -15.12 -2.31
N LEU A 115 -7.92 -14.06 -1.52
CA LEU A 115 -7.02 -12.89 -1.43
C LEU A 115 -6.61 -12.71 0.02
N PHE A 116 -5.39 -12.25 0.28
CA PHE A 116 -5.08 -11.71 1.59
C PHE A 116 -5.64 -10.29 1.75
N ILE A 117 -6.02 -9.92 2.96
CA ILE A 117 -6.70 -8.66 3.24
C ILE A 117 -5.81 -7.79 4.12
N GLY A 118 -5.52 -6.58 3.67
CA GLY A 118 -4.96 -5.51 4.48
C GLY A 118 -6.05 -4.56 4.96
N LEU A 119 -5.93 -4.06 6.19
CA LEU A 119 -6.88 -3.12 6.77
C LEU A 119 -6.16 -1.88 7.30
N SER A 120 -6.61 -0.69 6.87
CA SER A 120 -6.13 0.57 7.44
C SER A 120 -6.65 0.78 8.86
N VAL A 121 -5.80 1.24 9.77
CA VAL A 121 -6.17 1.66 11.13
C VAL A 121 -5.55 3.01 11.47
N ASN A 122 -6.32 3.86 12.14
CA ASN A 122 -5.93 5.22 12.53
C ASN A 122 -6.00 5.42 14.05
N THR A 123 -6.52 4.43 14.78
CA THR A 123 -6.63 4.45 16.24
C THR A 123 -6.23 3.09 16.84
N LEU A 124 -5.84 3.10 18.11
CA LEU A 124 -5.56 1.87 18.85
C LEU A 124 -6.81 0.97 18.95
N GLU A 125 -7.99 1.57 19.12
CA GLU A 125 -9.26 0.82 19.20
C GLU A 125 -9.51 0.02 17.92
N GLN A 126 -9.32 0.62 16.73
CA GLN A 126 -9.45 -0.07 15.46
C GLN A 126 -8.45 -1.24 15.34
N ALA A 127 -7.21 -1.07 15.78
CA ALA A 127 -6.22 -2.13 15.78
C ALA A 127 -6.59 -3.27 16.74
N LEU A 128 -7.10 -2.94 17.92
CA LEU A 128 -7.57 -3.93 18.89
C LEU A 128 -8.80 -4.71 18.40
N LYS A 129 -9.72 -4.07 17.71
CA LYS A 129 -10.85 -4.76 17.03
C LYS A 129 -10.32 -5.69 15.92
N ALA A 130 -9.42 -5.19 15.08
CA ALA A 130 -8.87 -5.94 13.96
C ALA A 130 -8.02 -7.16 14.39
N ARG A 131 -7.48 -7.21 15.61
CA ARG A 131 -6.69 -8.36 16.09
C ARG A 131 -7.46 -9.68 16.07
N HIS A 132 -8.80 -9.62 16.21
CA HIS A 132 -9.68 -10.79 16.23
C HIS A 132 -10.20 -11.19 14.85
N LEU A 133 -9.87 -10.44 13.80
CA LEU A 133 -10.28 -10.71 12.43
C LEU A 133 -9.24 -11.59 11.73
N ASP A 134 -9.31 -12.92 11.89
CA ASP A 134 -8.31 -13.86 11.34
C ASP A 134 -8.07 -13.70 9.84
N ALA A 135 -9.10 -13.30 9.09
CA ALA A 135 -9.00 -13.06 7.66
C ALA A 135 -8.14 -11.83 7.29
N VAL A 136 -7.94 -10.88 8.23
CA VAL A 136 -7.07 -9.71 8.01
C VAL A 136 -5.62 -10.12 8.21
N ALA A 137 -4.83 -10.05 7.15
CA ALA A 137 -3.44 -10.48 7.13
C ALA A 137 -2.47 -9.45 7.73
N TYR A 138 -2.73 -8.15 7.56
CA TYR A 138 -1.89 -7.07 8.08
C TYR A 138 -2.67 -5.77 8.32
N LEU A 139 -2.10 -4.88 9.14
CA LEU A 139 -2.67 -3.57 9.43
C LEU A 139 -1.81 -2.46 8.83
N GLY A 140 -2.46 -1.57 8.05
CA GLY A 140 -1.86 -0.33 7.54
C GLY A 140 -2.08 0.81 8.53
N VAL A 141 -1.02 1.32 9.15
CA VAL A 141 -1.10 2.36 10.19
C VAL A 141 -0.69 3.71 9.62
N GLY A 142 -1.57 4.69 9.67
CA GLY A 142 -1.21 6.03 9.17
C GLY A 142 -2.39 7.00 9.04
N PRO A 143 -2.11 8.26 8.62
CA PRO A 143 -0.78 8.74 8.20
C PRO A 143 0.17 8.99 9.38
N ILE A 144 1.41 8.49 9.27
CA ILE A 144 2.41 8.65 10.34
C ILE A 144 2.99 10.06 10.38
N PHE A 145 3.26 10.64 9.21
CA PHE A 145 3.73 12.01 9.06
C PHE A 145 2.80 12.79 8.12
N PRO A 146 2.85 14.13 8.14
CA PRO A 146 2.05 14.97 7.22
C PRO A 146 2.24 14.53 5.77
N THR A 147 1.14 14.43 5.01
CA THR A 147 1.16 13.96 3.62
C THR A 147 0.07 14.62 2.78
N PRO A 148 0.36 15.04 1.54
CA PRO A 148 -0.65 15.57 0.65
C PRO A 148 -1.65 14.52 0.14
N SER A 149 -1.30 13.23 0.21
CA SER A 149 -2.15 12.13 -0.30
C SER A 149 -3.39 11.83 0.56
N LYS A 150 -3.45 12.37 1.79
CA LYS A 150 -4.60 12.24 2.72
C LYS A 150 -4.75 13.53 3.53
N LYS A 151 -5.05 14.63 2.85
CA LYS A 151 -5.14 15.98 3.46
C LYS A 151 -6.14 16.08 4.61
N ASP A 152 -7.22 15.30 4.55
CA ASP A 152 -8.33 15.35 5.51
C ASP A 152 -8.14 14.38 6.69
N LYS A 153 -7.07 13.59 6.72
CA LYS A 153 -6.80 12.65 7.81
C LYS A 153 -5.81 13.25 8.80
N GLN A 154 -6.15 13.18 10.08
CA GLN A 154 -5.26 13.57 11.16
C GLN A 154 -4.00 12.69 11.17
N VAL A 155 -2.83 13.32 11.33
CA VAL A 155 -1.56 12.61 11.52
C VAL A 155 -1.59 11.86 12.84
N VAL A 156 -1.37 10.56 12.81
CA VAL A 156 -1.44 9.69 14.01
C VAL A 156 -0.09 9.55 14.71
N GLY A 157 1.01 9.84 14.01
CA GLY A 157 2.36 9.80 14.55
C GLY A 157 2.92 8.39 14.79
N VAL A 158 4.21 8.33 15.12
CA VAL A 158 4.90 7.09 15.49
C VAL A 158 4.34 6.51 16.79
N GLU A 159 3.79 7.36 17.66
CA GLU A 159 3.20 6.98 18.94
C GLU A 159 2.07 5.96 18.79
N LEU A 160 1.28 6.03 17.72
CA LEU A 160 0.24 5.03 17.47
C LEU A 160 0.85 3.66 17.14
N LEU A 161 1.90 3.60 16.32
CA LEU A 161 2.62 2.35 16.02
C LEU A 161 3.14 1.71 17.31
N LYS A 162 3.78 2.50 18.16
CA LYS A 162 4.27 2.05 19.46
C LYS A 162 3.13 1.50 20.33
N LYS A 163 2.03 2.25 20.49
CA LYS A 163 0.87 1.81 21.27
C LYS A 163 0.28 0.49 20.74
N ILE A 164 0.17 0.32 19.42
CA ILE A 164 -0.32 -0.91 18.82
C ILE A 164 0.64 -2.07 19.10
N HIS A 165 1.94 -1.85 18.92
CA HIS A 165 2.97 -2.85 19.20
C HIS A 165 2.92 -3.29 20.67
N ASP A 166 2.91 -2.35 21.60
CA ASP A 166 2.91 -2.59 23.05
C ASP A 166 1.58 -3.24 23.55
N SER A 167 0.48 -3.06 22.80
CA SER A 167 -0.82 -3.67 23.12
C SER A 167 -0.92 -5.18 22.88
N GLY A 168 0.12 -5.77 22.29
CA GLY A 168 0.18 -7.20 21.99
C GLY A 168 -0.60 -7.63 20.75
N VAL A 169 -0.97 -6.70 19.86
CA VAL A 169 -1.50 -7.02 18.53
C VAL A 169 -0.42 -7.76 17.73
N LYS A 170 -0.68 -9.01 17.34
CA LYS A 170 0.29 -9.88 16.63
C LYS A 170 0.25 -9.76 15.11
N LYS A 171 -0.71 -9.00 14.55
CA LYS A 171 -0.76 -8.79 13.11
C LYS A 171 0.43 -7.96 12.63
N PRO A 172 1.06 -8.33 11.51
CA PRO A 172 2.09 -7.51 10.88
C PRO A 172 1.60 -6.08 10.64
N LEU A 173 2.45 -5.10 10.94
CA LEU A 173 2.15 -3.68 10.73
C LEU A 173 2.91 -3.16 9.51
N ILE A 174 2.27 -2.26 8.78
CA ILE A 174 2.90 -1.47 7.74
C ILE A 174 2.58 0.01 7.96
N ALA A 175 3.61 0.82 8.14
CA ALA A 175 3.46 2.27 8.33
C ALA A 175 3.30 2.97 6.99
N ILE A 176 2.39 3.95 6.91
CA ILE A 176 2.16 4.73 5.69
C ILE A 176 1.91 6.20 6.00
N GLY A 177 2.22 7.08 5.05
CA GLY A 177 1.93 8.52 5.09
C GLY A 177 3.13 9.36 5.50
N GLY A 178 3.60 10.22 4.56
CA GLY A 178 4.70 11.15 4.74
C GLY A 178 6.07 10.51 4.99
N ILE A 179 6.22 9.22 4.67
CA ILE A 179 7.49 8.49 4.83
C ILE A 179 8.45 8.89 3.72
N THR A 180 9.69 9.19 4.11
CA THR A 180 10.80 9.62 3.25
C THR A 180 12.05 8.82 3.59
N MET A 181 13.11 8.96 2.78
CA MET A 181 14.42 8.37 3.06
C MET A 181 15.02 8.80 4.41
N HIS A 182 14.62 9.98 4.92
CA HIS A 182 15.18 10.55 6.16
C HIS A 182 14.46 10.09 7.43
N ASN A 183 13.23 9.61 7.33
CA ASN A 183 12.43 9.23 8.51
C ASN A 183 12.04 7.74 8.55
N ALA A 184 12.27 6.98 7.47
CA ALA A 184 11.90 5.56 7.36
C ALA A 184 12.55 4.68 8.43
N SER A 185 13.80 4.95 8.82
CA SER A 185 14.53 4.17 9.83
C SER A 185 13.82 4.13 11.19
N LYS A 186 13.12 5.20 11.56
CA LYS A 186 12.36 5.31 12.84
C LYS A 186 11.18 4.34 12.94
N LEU A 187 10.80 3.69 11.83
CA LEU A 187 9.59 2.86 11.75
C LEU A 187 9.90 1.37 11.70
N ARG A 188 11.17 1.01 11.47
CA ARG A 188 11.60 -0.36 11.21
C ARG A 188 11.40 -1.34 12.37
N GLU A 189 11.47 -0.84 13.60
CA GLU A 189 11.22 -1.64 14.79
C GLU A 189 9.76 -2.10 14.93
N TYR A 190 8.81 -1.37 14.27
CA TYR A 190 7.38 -1.68 14.33
C TYR A 190 6.87 -2.52 13.17
N GLY A 191 7.59 -2.57 12.05
CA GLY A 191 7.17 -3.33 10.88
C GLY A 191 7.67 -2.80 9.55
N GLY A 192 6.89 -3.05 8.49
CA GLY A 192 7.19 -2.57 7.15
C GLY A 192 6.76 -1.12 6.90
N ILE A 193 7.07 -0.62 5.72
CA ILE A 193 6.68 0.72 5.27
C ILE A 193 6.02 0.68 3.89
N ALA A 194 5.02 1.54 3.70
CA ALA A 194 4.41 1.80 2.40
C ALA A 194 4.66 3.26 2.01
N VAL A 195 5.04 3.48 0.77
CA VAL A 195 5.43 4.81 0.26
C VAL A 195 4.77 5.10 -1.09
N ILE A 196 4.48 6.39 -1.34
CA ILE A 196 4.03 6.92 -2.63
C ILE A 196 5.10 7.90 -3.14
N SER A 197 5.09 9.12 -2.62
CA SER A 197 5.91 10.24 -3.10
C SER A 197 7.42 10.02 -2.93
N ALA A 198 7.83 9.25 -1.95
CA ALA A 198 9.24 8.90 -1.75
C ALA A 198 9.85 8.16 -2.95
N ILE A 199 9.02 7.52 -3.79
CA ILE A 199 9.44 6.89 -5.04
C ILE A 199 8.99 7.73 -6.24
N THR A 200 7.69 8.12 -6.33
CA THR A 200 7.16 8.79 -7.53
C THR A 200 7.82 10.14 -7.80
N GLN A 201 8.27 10.85 -6.77
CA GLN A 201 8.89 12.17 -6.87
C GLN A 201 10.41 12.15 -6.69
N ALA A 202 11.02 10.98 -6.47
CA ALA A 202 12.47 10.88 -6.36
C ALA A 202 13.16 11.19 -7.68
N LYS A 203 14.25 11.95 -7.64
CA LYS A 203 15.12 12.19 -8.80
C LYS A 203 15.80 10.90 -9.24
N ASP A 204 16.35 10.16 -8.28
CA ASP A 204 16.89 8.83 -8.44
C ASP A 204 16.03 7.83 -7.65
N LYS A 205 15.16 7.14 -8.38
CA LYS A 205 14.20 6.21 -7.76
C LYS A 205 14.87 4.94 -7.24
N ALA A 206 15.91 4.46 -7.92
CA ALA A 206 16.64 3.27 -7.50
C ALA A 206 17.38 3.51 -6.18
N LEU A 207 18.09 4.63 -6.07
CA LEU A 207 18.75 5.04 -4.84
C LEU A 207 17.75 5.29 -3.69
N ALA A 208 16.58 5.87 -4.00
CA ALA A 208 15.53 6.08 -3.01
C ALA A 208 15.03 4.74 -2.44
N ILE A 209 14.78 3.76 -3.31
CA ILE A 209 14.31 2.42 -2.91
C ILE A 209 15.39 1.70 -2.10
N GLU A 210 16.64 1.71 -2.56
CA GLU A 210 17.77 1.12 -1.83
C GLU A 210 17.89 1.73 -0.42
N THR A 211 17.77 3.05 -0.30
CA THR A 211 17.83 3.77 0.98
C THR A 211 16.65 3.40 1.88
N LEU A 212 15.43 3.30 1.31
CA LEU A 212 14.24 2.88 2.02
C LEU A 212 14.29 1.41 2.48
N LEU A 213 15.05 0.54 1.81
CA LEU A 213 15.23 -0.87 2.20
C LEU A 213 16.30 -1.07 3.28
N LYS A 214 17.24 -0.15 3.43
CA LYS A 214 18.27 -0.21 4.49
C LYS A 214 17.62 -0.18 5.87
N LYS A 215 18.16 -1.01 6.77
CA LYS A 215 17.71 -1.14 8.17
C LYS A 215 18.10 0.09 8.99
#